data_3783b8870af71b08ec67ed4515f9a552
#
_entry.id   3783b8870af71b08ec67ed4515f9a552
#
_cell.length_a   1.000
_cell.length_b   1.000
_cell.length_c   1.000
_cell.angle_alpha   90.00
_cell.angle_beta   90.00
_cell.angle_gamma   90.00
#
_symmetry.space_group_name_H-M   'P 1'
#
loop_
_entity.id
_entity.type
_entity.pdbx_description
1 polymer ?
#
loop_
_entity_poly.entity_id
_entity_poly.type
_entity_poly.pdbx_seq_one_letter_code
_entity_poly.pdbx_strand_id
1 'polypeptide(L)'
;MRLLHLSDLHLGKRVNEFSMVEDQRYILRKVLEIIDEEKPDGVMIAGDIYDKSVPNEEAVKLLGGFLSNLAKRELQVYIISGNHDSAVKLAFASDLIDRSGIHFSPVYEGKVEPFSLEENGNEINIYML
;
A
#
# COMPACT_ATOMS: atom_id res chain seq x y z
N MET A 1 18.53 -4.77 4.90
CA MET A 1 17.08 -4.73 4.64
C MET A 1 16.82 -4.14 3.27
N ARG A 2 15.93 -4.75 2.51
CA ARG A 2 15.53 -4.25 1.19
C ARG A 2 14.04 -3.91 1.22
N LEU A 3 13.71 -2.69 0.84
CA LEU A 3 12.33 -2.23 0.77
C LEU A 3 12.00 -1.81 -0.67
N LEU A 4 10.85 -2.22 -1.14
CA LEU A 4 10.31 -1.77 -2.42
C LEU A 4 9.44 -0.54 -2.16
N HIS A 5 9.68 0.53 -2.89
CA HIS A 5 8.91 1.78 -2.77
C HIS A 5 8.04 2.00 -3.99
N LEU A 6 6.76 2.22 -3.76
CA LEU A 6 5.76 2.56 -4.77
C LEU A 6 5.11 3.89 -4.40
N SER A 7 4.75 4.67 -5.40
CA SER A 7 3.98 5.90 -5.20
C SER A 7 3.16 6.22 -6.44
N ASP A 8 2.21 7.14 -6.29
CA ASP A 8 1.45 7.69 -7.41
C ASP A 8 0.72 6.61 -8.23
N LEU A 9 0.08 5.68 -7.55
CA LEU A 9 -0.64 4.59 -8.22
C LEU A 9 -1.85 5.09 -8.98
N HIS A 10 -2.53 6.12 -8.49
CA HIS A 10 -3.71 6.73 -9.11
C HIS A 10 -4.73 5.70 -9.59
N LEU A 11 -5.05 4.73 -8.75
CA LEU A 11 -5.97 3.65 -9.09
C LEU A 11 -7.36 4.18 -9.42
N GLY A 12 -7.93 3.68 -10.50
CA GLY A 12 -9.22 4.13 -11.01
C GLY A 12 -9.11 5.30 -11.99
N LYS A 13 -7.89 5.67 -12.40
CA LYS A 13 -7.67 6.75 -13.38
C LYS A 13 -8.38 6.45 -14.70
N ARG A 14 -8.96 7.50 -15.29
CA ARG A 14 -9.57 7.47 -16.61
C ARG A 14 -8.85 8.48 -17.52
N VAL A 15 -8.63 8.10 -18.75
CA VAL A 15 -8.05 8.98 -19.78
C VAL A 15 -9.03 9.05 -20.94
N ASN A 16 -9.53 10.26 -21.26
CA ASN A 16 -10.53 10.44 -22.30
C ASN A 16 -11.71 9.47 -22.20
N GLU A 17 -12.26 9.33 -20.98
CA GLU A 17 -13.36 8.41 -20.64
C GLU A 17 -13.00 6.91 -20.68
N PHE A 18 -11.77 6.57 -21.05
CA PHE A 18 -11.31 5.18 -20.97
C PHE A 18 -10.77 4.86 -19.58
N SER A 19 -11.25 3.77 -18.99
CA SER A 19 -10.75 3.27 -17.72
C SER A 19 -9.36 2.67 -17.89
N MET A 20 -8.43 3.04 -17.01
CA MET A 20 -7.08 2.49 -16.98
C MET A 20 -6.95 1.28 -16.04
N VAL A 21 -8.05 0.78 -15.49
CA VAL A 21 -8.04 -0.28 -14.48
C VAL A 21 -7.34 -1.55 -14.97
N GLU A 22 -7.57 -1.96 -16.22
CA GLU A 22 -6.92 -3.17 -16.76
C GLU A 22 -5.40 -2.99 -16.91
N ASP A 23 -4.96 -1.81 -17.34
CA ASP A 23 -3.54 -1.49 -17.43
C ASP A 23 -2.92 -1.43 -16.03
N GLN A 24 -3.63 -0.86 -15.07
CA GLN A 24 -3.18 -0.79 -13.69
C GLN A 24 -3.12 -2.18 -13.04
N ARG A 25 -4.08 -3.04 -13.34
CA ARG A 25 -4.05 -4.45 -12.90
C ARG A 25 -2.81 -5.16 -13.45
N TYR A 26 -2.51 -4.94 -14.72
CA TYR A 26 -1.31 -5.49 -15.36
C TYR A 26 -0.03 -5.02 -14.68
N ILE A 27 0.08 -3.72 -14.41
CA ILE A 27 1.26 -3.13 -13.74
C ILE A 27 1.42 -3.69 -12.33
N LEU A 28 0.34 -3.77 -11.55
CA LEU A 28 0.41 -4.33 -10.20
C LEU A 28 0.82 -5.81 -10.22
N ARG A 29 0.38 -6.56 -11.22
CA ARG A 29 0.82 -7.95 -11.41
C ARG A 29 2.32 -8.01 -11.70
N LYS A 30 2.84 -7.10 -12.52
CA LYS A 30 4.28 -6.99 -12.77
C LYS A 30 5.07 -6.63 -11.53
N VAL A 31 4.52 -5.77 -10.70
CA VAL A 31 5.12 -5.43 -9.39
C VAL A 31 5.21 -6.68 -8.51
N LEU A 32 4.17 -7.51 -8.49
CA LEU A 32 4.19 -8.77 -7.73
C LEU A 32 5.26 -9.75 -8.27
N GLU A 33 5.44 -9.82 -9.58
CA GLU A 33 6.51 -10.61 -10.19
C GLU A 33 7.90 -10.13 -9.74
N ILE A 34 8.10 -8.82 -9.72
CA ILE A 34 9.36 -8.21 -9.23
C ILE A 34 9.58 -8.55 -7.76
N ILE A 35 8.53 -8.47 -6.95
CA ILE A 35 8.59 -8.83 -5.54
C ILE A 35 9.01 -10.29 -5.36
N ASP A 36 8.46 -11.19 -6.16
CA ASP A 36 8.79 -12.61 -6.10
C ASP A 36 10.24 -12.89 -6.51
N GLU A 37 10.79 -12.11 -7.45
CA GLU A 37 12.18 -12.21 -7.89
C GLU A 37 13.16 -11.59 -6.88
N GLU A 38 12.88 -10.37 -6.44
CA GLU A 38 13.78 -9.58 -5.60
C GLU A 38 13.67 -9.90 -4.11
N LYS A 39 12.56 -10.48 -3.69
CA LYS A 39 12.29 -10.88 -2.30
C LYS A 39 12.61 -9.77 -1.30
N PRO A 40 11.97 -8.58 -1.42
CA PRO A 40 12.16 -7.52 -0.45
C PRO A 40 11.62 -7.92 0.91
N ASP A 41 12.10 -7.27 1.96
CA ASP A 41 11.61 -7.47 3.32
C ASP A 41 10.28 -6.75 3.56
N GLY A 42 10.03 -5.69 2.79
CA GLY A 42 8.78 -4.94 2.91
C GLY A 42 8.51 -4.07 1.70
N VAL A 43 7.31 -3.50 1.68
CA VAL A 43 6.82 -2.62 0.63
C VAL A 43 6.32 -1.32 1.25
N MET A 44 6.73 -0.20 0.68
CA MET A 44 6.26 1.13 1.07
C MET A 44 5.41 1.69 -0.05
N ILE A 45 4.17 2.10 0.27
CA ILE A 45 3.26 2.73 -0.69
C ILE A 45 3.01 4.15 -0.19
N ALA A 46 3.52 5.13 -0.93
CA ALA A 46 3.58 6.51 -0.46
C ALA A 46 2.78 7.44 -1.38
N GLY A 47 1.58 7.80 -0.93
CA GLY A 47 0.77 8.87 -1.53
C GLY A 47 0.07 8.50 -2.84
N ASP A 48 -0.98 9.26 -3.13
CA ASP A 48 -1.77 9.21 -4.36
C ASP A 48 -2.15 7.80 -4.81
N ILE A 49 -2.68 7.01 -3.87
CA ILE A 49 -3.08 5.63 -4.12
C ILE A 49 -4.29 5.58 -5.06
N TYR A 50 -5.30 6.37 -4.76
CA TYR A 50 -6.47 6.53 -5.61
C TYR A 50 -6.40 7.82 -6.42
N ASP A 51 -6.89 7.78 -7.66
CA ASP A 51 -6.95 8.96 -8.51
C ASP A 51 -7.96 9.99 -8.01
N LYS A 52 -9.03 9.54 -7.36
CA LYS A 52 -10.10 10.38 -6.84
C LYS A 52 -10.22 10.25 -5.32
N SER A 53 -10.69 11.33 -4.66
CA SER A 53 -10.98 11.31 -3.23
C SER A 53 -12.04 10.28 -2.83
N VAL A 54 -13.00 10.04 -3.73
CA VAL A 54 -13.99 8.96 -3.58
C VAL A 54 -13.72 7.95 -4.70
N PRO A 55 -13.00 6.86 -4.41
CA PRO A 55 -12.65 5.88 -5.43
C PRO A 55 -13.88 5.08 -5.85
N ASN A 56 -13.88 4.63 -7.11
CA ASN A 56 -14.91 3.71 -7.57
C ASN A 56 -14.68 2.29 -7.05
N GLU A 57 -15.69 1.43 -7.19
CA GLU A 57 -15.63 0.05 -6.70
C GLU A 57 -14.48 -0.75 -7.32
N GLU A 58 -14.22 -0.56 -8.62
CA GLU A 58 -13.13 -1.27 -9.31
C GLU A 58 -11.76 -0.91 -8.74
N ALA A 59 -11.53 0.38 -8.44
CA ALA A 59 -10.28 0.83 -7.83
C ALA A 59 -10.10 0.24 -6.44
N VAL A 60 -11.15 0.21 -5.64
CA VAL A 60 -11.14 -0.38 -4.29
C VAL A 60 -10.82 -1.87 -4.36
N LYS A 61 -11.45 -2.61 -5.27
CA LYS A 61 -11.18 -4.04 -5.47
C LYS A 61 -9.76 -4.30 -5.96
N LEU A 62 -9.25 -3.43 -6.83
CA LEU A 62 -7.90 -3.56 -7.37
C LEU A 62 -6.86 -3.40 -6.26
N LEU A 63 -7.00 -2.38 -5.42
CA LEU A 63 -6.12 -2.20 -4.27
C LEU A 63 -6.26 -3.37 -3.28
N GLY A 64 -7.49 -3.75 -2.97
CA GLY A 64 -7.76 -4.86 -2.06
C GLY A 64 -7.09 -6.15 -2.50
N GLY A 65 -7.20 -6.49 -3.78
CA GLY A 65 -6.56 -7.67 -4.34
C GLY A 65 -5.03 -7.59 -4.28
N PHE A 66 -4.47 -6.43 -4.58
CA PHE A 66 -3.02 -6.20 -4.52
C PHE A 66 -2.49 -6.37 -3.09
N LEU A 67 -3.13 -5.72 -2.12
CA LEU A 67 -2.72 -5.81 -0.72
C LEU A 67 -2.88 -7.24 -0.16
N SER A 68 -3.94 -7.94 -0.56
CA SER A 68 -4.11 -9.36 -0.19
C SER A 68 -2.98 -10.23 -0.74
N ASN A 69 -2.53 -9.96 -1.95
CA ASN A 69 -1.39 -10.66 -2.54
C ASN A 69 -0.08 -10.36 -1.81
N LEU A 70 0.10 -9.14 -1.33
CA LEU A 70 1.26 -8.78 -0.50
C LEU A 70 1.20 -9.51 0.86
N ALA A 71 0.02 -9.55 1.47
CA ALA A 71 -0.18 -10.24 2.74
C ALA A 71 0.12 -11.73 2.65
N LYS A 72 -0.26 -12.38 1.56
CA LYS A 72 0.04 -13.81 1.31
C LYS A 72 1.54 -14.10 1.25
N ARG A 73 2.33 -13.10 0.90
CA ARG A 73 3.80 -13.19 0.85
C ARG A 73 4.47 -12.87 2.18
N GLU A 74 3.67 -12.63 3.22
CA GLU A 74 4.16 -12.31 4.57
C GLU A 74 5.07 -11.08 4.61
N LEU A 75 4.83 -10.13 3.70
CA LEU A 75 5.59 -8.87 3.63
C LEU A 75 5.05 -7.84 4.62
N GLN A 76 5.96 -7.04 5.16
CA GLN A 76 5.57 -5.85 5.90
C GLN A 76 5.24 -4.74 4.90
N VAL A 77 4.05 -4.16 5.00
CA VAL A 77 3.56 -3.14 4.08
C VAL A 77 3.27 -1.86 4.85
N TYR A 78 3.84 -0.75 4.41
CA TYR A 78 3.66 0.57 5.04
C TYR A 78 3.00 1.49 4.04
N ILE A 79 1.82 2.00 4.38
CA ILE A 79 0.99 2.79 3.46
C ILE A 79 0.77 4.20 4.02
N ILE A 80 1.09 5.20 3.21
CA ILE A 80 0.77 6.59 3.46
C ILE A 80 -0.16 7.05 2.35
N SER A 81 -1.37 7.45 2.69
CA SER A 81 -2.39 7.82 1.71
C SER A 81 -2.74 9.32 1.70
N GLY A 82 -2.08 10.11 2.50
CA GLY A 82 -2.35 11.55 2.56
C GLY A 82 -3.79 11.86 2.99
N ASN A 83 -4.46 12.72 2.25
CA ASN A 83 -5.80 13.20 2.59
C ASN A 83 -6.92 12.17 2.40
N HIS A 84 -6.60 10.96 1.92
CA HIS A 84 -7.59 9.94 1.60
C HIS A 84 -7.49 8.70 2.50
N ASP A 85 -6.90 8.84 3.69
CA ASP A 85 -6.68 7.74 4.64
C ASP A 85 -7.96 6.97 4.98
N SER A 86 -9.07 7.69 5.19
CA SER A 86 -10.36 7.05 5.53
C SER A 86 -10.87 6.15 4.41
N ALA A 87 -10.72 6.56 3.15
CA ALA A 87 -11.16 5.75 2.00
C ALA A 87 -10.32 4.47 1.87
N VAL A 88 -9.00 4.57 2.09
CA VAL A 88 -8.12 3.40 2.06
C VAL A 88 -8.43 2.46 3.21
N LYS A 89 -8.63 2.98 4.41
CA LYS A 89 -8.98 2.17 5.59
C LYS A 89 -10.35 1.50 5.47
N LEU A 90 -11.32 2.18 4.89
CA LEU A 90 -12.66 1.61 4.66
C LEU A 90 -12.63 0.49 3.62
N ALA A 91 -11.71 0.55 2.66
CA ALA A 91 -11.50 -0.50 1.67
C ALA A 91 -10.93 -1.78 2.29
N PHE A 92 -10.39 -1.69 3.48
CA PHE A 92 -9.85 -2.80 4.25
C PHE A 92 -10.55 -2.88 5.60
N ALA A 93 -11.13 -4.04 5.91
CA ALA A 93 -11.56 -4.31 7.27
C ALA A 93 -10.35 -4.21 8.19
N SER A 94 -10.47 -3.43 9.27
CA SER A 94 -9.38 -3.19 10.22
C SER A 94 -8.76 -4.49 10.76
N ASP A 95 -9.54 -5.55 10.89
CA ASP A 95 -9.08 -6.88 11.34
C ASP A 95 -8.08 -7.52 10.38
N LEU A 96 -8.22 -7.27 9.08
CA LEU A 96 -7.33 -7.82 8.06
C LEU A 96 -5.98 -7.08 8.06
N ILE A 97 -6.01 -5.79 8.35
CA ILE A 97 -4.85 -4.91 8.40
C ILE A 97 -3.87 -5.35 9.48
N ASP A 98 -4.36 -5.53 10.70
CA ASP A 98 -3.51 -5.85 11.86
C ASP A 98 -2.90 -7.26 11.81
N ARG A 99 -3.58 -8.20 11.14
CA ARG A 99 -3.13 -9.60 11.06
C ARG A 99 -2.15 -9.88 9.94
N SER A 100 -2.10 -9.01 8.93
CA SER A 100 -1.39 -9.30 7.69
C SER A 100 -0.08 -8.53 7.53
N GLY A 101 0.35 -7.77 8.54
CA GLY A 101 1.55 -6.95 8.45
C GLY A 101 1.38 -5.69 7.61
N ILE A 102 0.14 -5.26 7.38
CA ILE A 102 -0.18 -4.03 6.65
C ILE A 102 -0.39 -2.90 7.66
N HIS A 103 0.41 -1.85 7.53
CA HIS A 103 0.40 -0.71 8.43
C HIS A 103 0.02 0.56 7.67
N PHE A 104 -1.02 1.25 8.15
CA PHE A 104 -1.41 2.56 7.62
C PHE A 104 -0.85 3.67 8.49
N SER A 105 -0.54 4.81 7.86
CA SER A 105 -0.17 5.98 8.62
C SER A 105 -1.32 6.38 9.55
N PRO A 106 -1.04 6.58 10.85
CA PRO A 106 -2.07 7.03 11.78
C PRO A 106 -2.44 8.50 11.51
N VAL A 107 -3.59 8.92 11.99
CA VAL A 107 -3.96 10.34 11.98
C VAL A 107 -2.95 11.09 12.86
N TYR A 108 -2.40 12.19 12.31
CA TYR A 108 -1.43 12.98 13.04
C TYR A 108 -2.10 13.70 14.23
N GLU A 109 -1.63 13.38 15.42
CA GLU A 109 -2.11 13.97 16.69
C GLU A 109 -1.00 14.74 17.43
N GLY A 110 -0.05 15.31 16.67
CA GLY A 110 1.09 16.03 17.23
C GLY A 110 2.30 15.17 17.54
N LYS A 111 2.22 13.87 17.32
CA LYS A 111 3.28 12.89 17.58
C LYS A 111 3.27 11.80 16.51
N VAL A 112 4.46 11.43 16.05
CA VAL A 112 4.62 10.30 15.12
C VAL A 112 5.42 9.20 15.82
N GLU A 113 4.82 8.02 15.92
CA GLU A 113 5.48 6.86 16.48
C GLU A 113 6.02 5.97 15.36
N PRO A 114 7.24 5.45 15.50
CA PRO A 114 7.82 4.61 14.46
C PRO A 114 7.27 3.18 14.52
N PHE A 115 7.28 2.53 13.36
CA PHE A 115 7.21 1.07 13.28
C PHE A 115 8.63 0.54 13.34
N SER A 116 8.94 -0.26 14.35
CA SER A 116 10.29 -0.77 14.57
C SER A 116 10.46 -2.14 13.96
N LEU A 117 11.55 -2.31 13.21
CA LEU A 117 11.97 -3.58 12.63
C LEU A 117 13.35 -3.92 13.15
N GLU A 118 13.60 -5.21 13.36
CA GLU A 118 14.92 -5.67 13.79
C GLU A 118 15.54 -6.52 12.69
N GLU A 119 16.79 -6.23 12.37
CA GLU A 119 17.57 -7.02 11.41
C GLU A 119 19.02 -7.15 11.89
N ASN A 120 19.48 -8.38 12.07
CA ASN A 120 20.84 -8.70 12.49
C ASN A 120 21.29 -7.95 13.75
N GLY A 121 20.40 -7.78 14.72
CA GLY A 121 20.67 -7.05 15.96
C GLY A 121 20.59 -5.53 15.83
N ASN A 122 20.25 -5.02 14.66
CA ASN A 122 20.04 -3.59 14.42
C ASN A 122 18.55 -3.27 14.38
N GLU A 123 18.18 -2.18 15.04
CA GLU A 123 16.81 -1.69 15.01
C GLU A 123 16.67 -0.64 13.89
N ILE A 124 15.63 -0.82 13.06
CA ILE A 124 15.28 0.12 12.00
C ILE A 124 13.90 0.67 12.30
N ASN A 125 13.80 1.98 12.35
CA ASN A 125 12.55 2.67 12.65
C ASN A 125 11.97 3.34 11.40
N ILE A 126 10.73 3.03 11.08
CA ILE A 126 10.01 3.61 9.95
C ILE A 126 8.99 4.61 10.49
N TYR A 127 9.16 5.87 10.13
CA TYR A 127 8.26 6.96 10.48
C TYR A 127 7.39 7.29 9.28
N MET A 128 6.08 7.20 9.45
CA MET A 128 5.10 7.58 8.42
C MET A 128 4.55 8.96 8.73
N LEU A 129 4.92 9.95 7.91
CA LEU A 129 4.57 11.36 8.04
C LEU A 129 3.53 11.80 7.02
#